data_364e3fe21e0febb092fd6396e061b504
#
_entry.id   364e3fe21e0febb092fd6396e061b504
#
_cell.length_a   1.000
_cell.length_b   1.000
_cell.length_c   1.000
_cell.angle_alpha   90.00
_cell.angle_beta   90.00
_cell.angle_gamma   90.00
#
_symmetry.space_group_name_H-M   'P 1'
#
loop_
_entity.id
_entity.type
_entity.pdbx_description
1 polymer ?
#
loop_
_entity_poly.entity_id
_entity_poly.type
_entity_poly.pdbx_seq_one_letter_code
_entity_poly.pdbx_strand_id
1 'polypeptide(L)'
;MPVLETRAYAKLNLSLDVLDRRSDGYHEMRMVMQTVTLSDALRLETGTGKPLSMRSSLGFLPADERNLAAAAALRLCAETGADCGGLSIELDKSIPVCAGLAGGSADAAAVLRGLNRLLGLGLPPERLEAIGARVGSDVPYCVLGGTALAEGRGEVLTPLPALPRCHAVLCKPAFSISTPELFARVDGVK
;
A
#
# COMPACT_ATOMS: atom_id res chain seq x y z
N MET A 1 -21.78 -8.43 13.97
CA MET A 1 -20.78 -8.52 12.91
C MET A 1 -19.51 -7.80 13.38
N PRO A 2 -18.33 -8.43 13.36
CA PRO A 2 -17.10 -7.78 13.76
C PRO A 2 -16.76 -6.62 12.82
N VAL A 3 -16.41 -5.47 13.41
CA VAL A 3 -16.06 -4.24 12.70
C VAL A 3 -14.71 -3.75 13.20
N LEU A 4 -13.86 -3.26 12.30
CA LEU A 4 -12.60 -2.62 12.61
C LEU A 4 -12.47 -1.31 11.84
N GLU A 5 -12.20 -0.24 12.55
CA GLU A 5 -11.74 1.02 11.95
C GLU A 5 -10.22 1.08 12.04
N THR A 6 -9.59 1.48 10.95
CA THR A 6 -8.13 1.55 10.84
C THR A 6 -7.71 2.70 9.92
N ARG A 7 -6.41 2.99 9.88
CA ARG A 7 -5.83 4.01 9.01
C ARG A 7 -4.77 3.43 8.11
N ALA A 8 -4.72 3.96 6.89
CA ALA A 8 -3.72 3.70 5.88
C ALA A 8 -2.83 4.94 5.73
N TYR A 9 -1.61 4.87 6.23
CA TYR A 9 -0.69 6.02 6.25
C TYR A 9 0.08 6.14 4.95
N ALA A 10 0.18 7.35 4.43
CA ALA A 10 1.00 7.67 3.27
C ALA A 10 2.50 7.50 3.55
N LYS A 11 3.29 7.37 2.49
CA LYS A 11 4.76 7.35 2.55
C LYS A 11 5.36 8.48 1.72
N LEU A 12 6.57 8.84 2.08
CA LEU A 12 7.47 9.66 1.27
C LEU A 12 8.72 8.86 0.94
N ASN A 13 9.33 9.15 -0.19
CA ASN A 13 10.74 8.81 -0.45
C ASN A 13 11.57 10.02 -0.05
N LEU A 14 12.36 9.90 1.02
CA LEU A 14 13.30 10.95 1.46
C LEU A 14 14.51 11.03 0.54
N SER A 15 14.92 9.88 0.00
CA SER A 15 15.83 9.75 -1.13
C SER A 15 15.34 8.64 -2.06
N LEU A 16 15.67 8.75 -3.34
CA LEU A 16 15.42 7.73 -4.34
C LEU A 16 16.53 7.80 -5.40
N ASP A 17 17.29 6.72 -5.48
CA ASP A 17 18.29 6.51 -6.52
C ASP A 17 17.81 5.39 -7.44
N VAL A 18 17.88 5.64 -8.75
CA VAL A 18 17.71 4.62 -9.79
C VAL A 18 19.09 4.17 -10.21
N LEU A 19 19.45 2.93 -9.88
CA LEU A 19 20.82 2.40 -10.07
C LEU A 19 20.98 1.83 -11.47
N ASP A 20 20.42 0.64 -11.70
CA ASP A 20 20.56 -0.08 -12.95
C ASP A 20 19.24 -0.63 -13.46
N ARG A 21 19.19 -0.95 -14.76
CA ARG A 21 18.06 -1.68 -15.33
C ARG A 21 18.26 -3.17 -15.14
N ARG A 22 17.25 -3.82 -14.58
CA ARG A 22 17.23 -5.26 -14.31
C ARG A 22 16.86 -6.05 -15.56
N SER A 23 17.22 -7.32 -15.58
CA SER A 23 16.85 -8.24 -16.66
C SER A 23 15.34 -8.50 -16.77
N ASP A 24 14.59 -8.24 -15.69
CA ASP A 24 13.13 -8.36 -15.65
C ASP A 24 12.40 -7.12 -16.20
N GLY A 25 13.16 -6.11 -16.69
CA GLY A 25 12.64 -4.88 -17.27
C GLY A 25 12.35 -3.77 -16.25
N TYR A 26 12.45 -4.05 -14.96
CA TYR A 26 12.37 -3.06 -13.88
C TYR A 26 13.73 -2.40 -13.63
N HIS A 27 13.74 -1.42 -12.72
CA HIS A 27 14.97 -0.77 -12.27
C HIS A 27 15.34 -1.25 -10.86
N GLU A 28 16.64 -1.39 -10.64
CA GLU A 28 17.21 -1.53 -9.31
C GLU A 28 17.19 -0.15 -8.66
N MET A 29 16.57 -0.06 -7.50
CA MET A 29 16.40 1.20 -6.77
C MET A 29 16.98 1.09 -5.37
N ARG A 30 17.36 2.26 -4.85
CA ARG A 30 17.69 2.40 -3.43
C ARG A 30 16.99 3.64 -2.91
N MET A 31 16.13 3.44 -1.90
CA MET A 31 15.25 4.49 -1.38
C MET A 31 15.27 4.50 0.14
N VAL A 32 15.21 5.69 0.72
CA VAL A 32 14.83 5.82 2.14
C VAL A 32 13.36 6.23 2.18
N MET A 33 12.53 5.33 2.65
CA MET A 33 11.08 5.55 2.77
C MET A 33 10.71 5.97 4.20
N GLN A 34 9.73 6.86 4.31
CA GLN A 34 9.21 7.37 5.58
C GLN A 34 7.69 7.40 5.58
N THR A 35 7.08 6.77 6.57
CA THR A 35 5.64 6.92 6.85
C THR A 35 5.35 8.31 7.41
N VAL A 36 4.26 8.91 6.95
CA VAL A 36 3.78 10.22 7.41
C VAL A 36 2.38 10.14 8.00
N THR A 37 1.92 11.18 8.69
CA THR A 37 0.62 11.20 9.37
C THR A 37 -0.59 11.40 8.45
N LEU A 38 -0.38 11.84 7.19
CA LEU A 38 -1.43 11.87 6.18
C LEU A 38 -1.94 10.45 5.95
N SER A 39 -3.24 10.23 6.05
CA SER A 39 -3.79 8.88 6.03
C SER A 39 -5.21 8.84 5.52
N ASP A 40 -5.57 7.75 4.85
CA ASP A 40 -6.94 7.38 4.56
C ASP A 40 -7.55 6.67 5.77
N ALA A 41 -8.88 6.73 5.89
CA ALA A 41 -9.61 5.98 6.90
C ALA A 41 -10.31 4.78 6.26
N LEU A 42 -10.24 3.63 6.92
CA LEU A 42 -10.90 2.40 6.46
C LEU A 42 -11.80 1.85 7.56
N ARG A 43 -12.98 1.36 7.15
CA ARG A 43 -13.86 0.54 7.96
C ARG A 43 -14.00 -0.83 7.29
N LEU A 44 -13.63 -1.85 8.02
CA LEU A 44 -13.72 -3.25 7.60
C LEU A 44 -14.81 -3.93 8.43
N GLU A 45 -15.71 -4.64 7.77
CA GLU A 45 -16.79 -5.38 8.42
C GLU A 45 -16.88 -6.78 7.81
N THR A 46 -17.00 -7.82 8.66
CA THR A 46 -17.09 -9.22 8.23
C THR A 46 -18.44 -9.81 8.64
N GLY A 47 -18.86 -10.88 7.94
CA GLY A 47 -20.11 -11.57 8.26
C GLY A 47 -21.37 -10.87 7.75
N THR A 48 -21.27 -10.02 6.74
CA THR A 48 -22.43 -9.30 6.15
C THR A 48 -23.39 -10.20 5.37
N GLY A 49 -23.01 -11.46 5.13
CA GLY A 49 -23.78 -12.43 4.33
C GLY A 49 -23.85 -12.10 2.83
N LYS A 50 -23.10 -11.11 2.38
CA LYS A 50 -23.03 -10.67 0.98
C LYS A 50 -21.64 -10.99 0.39
N PRO A 51 -21.48 -11.05 -0.94
CA PRO A 51 -20.14 -11.07 -1.54
C PRO A 51 -19.30 -9.88 -1.08
N LEU A 52 -17.97 -9.96 -1.28
CA LEU A 52 -17.07 -8.83 -1.04
C LEU A 52 -17.67 -7.56 -1.65
N SER A 53 -17.83 -6.54 -0.83
CA SER A 53 -18.31 -5.22 -1.27
C SER A 53 -17.29 -4.15 -0.88
N MET A 54 -17.09 -3.19 -1.78
CA MET A 54 -16.20 -2.07 -1.55
C MET A 54 -16.87 -0.76 -1.90
N ARG A 55 -16.65 0.26 -1.09
CA ARG A 55 -17.07 1.65 -1.33
C ARG A 55 -15.90 2.59 -1.09
N SER A 56 -15.79 3.62 -1.91
CA SER A 56 -14.81 4.69 -1.73
C SER A 56 -15.51 6.04 -1.73
N SER A 57 -15.00 7.00 -0.95
CA SER A 57 -15.43 8.41 -1.00
C SER A 57 -15.15 9.05 -2.37
N LEU A 58 -14.20 8.48 -3.15
CA LEU A 58 -13.90 8.90 -4.52
C LEU A 58 -14.55 7.94 -5.52
N GLY A 59 -15.69 8.33 -6.08
CA GLY A 59 -16.53 7.48 -6.94
C GLY A 59 -15.87 7.03 -8.26
N PHE A 60 -14.74 7.63 -8.65
CA PHE A 60 -13.98 7.21 -9.84
C PHE A 60 -13.01 6.05 -9.57
N LEU A 61 -12.73 5.71 -8.30
CA LEU A 61 -11.91 4.56 -7.97
C LEU A 61 -12.68 3.26 -8.19
N PRO A 62 -12.02 2.20 -8.68
CA PRO A 62 -12.67 0.89 -8.80
C PRO A 62 -13.21 0.40 -7.46
N ALA A 63 -14.38 -0.22 -7.49
CA ALA A 63 -15.03 -0.85 -6.32
C ALA A 63 -14.94 -2.39 -6.36
N ASP A 64 -14.00 -2.92 -7.14
CA ASP A 64 -13.75 -4.34 -7.36
C ASP A 64 -12.26 -4.67 -7.18
N GLU A 65 -11.84 -5.86 -7.61
CA GLU A 65 -10.47 -6.38 -7.50
C GLU A 65 -9.38 -5.53 -8.21
N ARG A 66 -9.76 -4.58 -9.04
CA ARG A 66 -8.83 -3.58 -9.61
C ARG A 66 -8.37 -2.55 -8.57
N ASN A 67 -9.08 -2.46 -7.45
CA ASN A 67 -8.66 -1.68 -6.30
C ASN A 67 -7.73 -2.52 -5.42
N LEU A 68 -6.55 -1.98 -5.09
CA LEU A 68 -5.53 -2.71 -4.31
C LEU A 68 -6.04 -3.16 -2.93
N ALA A 69 -6.96 -2.42 -2.31
CA ALA A 69 -7.58 -2.80 -1.05
C ALA A 69 -8.42 -4.08 -1.19
N ALA A 70 -9.26 -4.17 -2.24
CA ALA A 70 -10.04 -5.37 -2.53
C ALA A 70 -9.14 -6.53 -2.96
N ALA A 71 -8.15 -6.27 -3.83
CA ALA A 71 -7.17 -7.27 -4.25
C ALA A 71 -6.41 -7.87 -3.05
N ALA A 72 -6.02 -7.04 -2.09
CA ALA A 72 -5.34 -7.48 -0.88
C ALA A 72 -6.22 -8.40 -0.02
N ALA A 73 -7.49 -8.07 0.15
CA ALA A 73 -8.44 -8.91 0.86
C ALA A 73 -8.58 -10.29 0.20
N LEU A 74 -8.84 -10.31 -1.10
CA LEU A 74 -9.00 -11.54 -1.87
C LEU A 74 -7.72 -12.40 -1.82
N ARG A 75 -6.55 -11.77 -1.95
CA ARG A 75 -5.27 -12.46 -1.88
C ARG A 75 -5.03 -13.07 -0.50
N LEU A 76 -5.28 -12.34 0.56
CA LEU A 76 -5.14 -12.83 1.94
C LEU A 76 -6.00 -14.07 2.15
N CYS A 77 -7.28 -14.00 1.78
CA CYS A 77 -8.21 -15.11 1.96
C CYS A 77 -7.82 -16.33 1.12
N ALA A 78 -7.39 -16.13 -0.13
CA ALA A 78 -6.92 -17.21 -0.99
C ALA A 78 -5.69 -17.94 -0.42
N GLU A 79 -4.75 -17.20 0.21
CA GLU A 79 -3.51 -17.78 0.76
C GLU A 79 -3.67 -18.37 2.16
N THR A 80 -4.71 -17.99 2.89
CA THR A 80 -4.95 -18.50 4.25
C THR A 80 -6.09 -19.50 4.33
N GLY A 81 -6.91 -19.62 3.28
CA GLY A 81 -8.15 -20.37 3.30
C GLY A 81 -9.25 -19.72 4.14
N ALA A 82 -9.05 -18.48 4.58
CA ALA A 82 -10.05 -17.75 5.35
C ALA A 82 -11.24 -17.37 4.46
N ASP A 83 -12.44 -17.38 5.05
CA ASP A 83 -13.65 -16.98 4.34
C ASP A 83 -13.73 -15.45 4.23
N CYS A 84 -13.69 -14.96 2.99
CA CYS A 84 -13.97 -13.56 2.66
C CYS A 84 -15.44 -13.29 2.39
N GLY A 85 -16.30 -14.29 2.53
CA GLY A 85 -17.74 -14.13 2.40
C GLY A 85 -18.28 -13.12 3.41
N GLY A 86 -18.99 -12.11 2.92
CA GLY A 86 -19.54 -11.09 3.79
C GLY A 86 -18.55 -10.02 4.25
N LEU A 87 -17.46 -9.78 3.51
CA LEU A 87 -16.57 -8.67 3.77
C LEU A 87 -17.08 -7.38 3.11
N SER A 88 -17.14 -6.30 3.89
CA SER A 88 -17.37 -4.95 3.41
C SER A 88 -16.15 -4.07 3.73
N ILE A 89 -15.68 -3.31 2.74
CA ILE A 89 -14.58 -2.35 2.84
C ILE A 89 -15.13 -0.97 2.51
N GLU A 90 -15.14 -0.07 3.47
CA GLU A 90 -15.42 1.35 3.25
C GLU A 90 -14.10 2.12 3.36
N LEU A 91 -13.83 2.97 2.36
CA LEU A 91 -12.58 3.69 2.18
C LEU A 91 -12.86 5.19 2.04
N ASP A 92 -12.43 5.96 3.02
CA ASP A 92 -12.45 7.43 2.98
C ASP A 92 -11.06 7.96 2.65
N LYS A 93 -10.93 8.54 1.45
CA LYS A 93 -9.66 8.96 0.85
C LYS A 93 -9.29 10.39 1.21
N SER A 94 -8.13 10.55 1.81
CA SER A 94 -7.48 11.83 2.08
C SER A 94 -6.10 11.92 1.41
N ILE A 95 -5.45 10.77 1.13
CA ILE A 95 -4.19 10.72 0.40
C ILE A 95 -4.46 11.03 -1.08
N PRO A 96 -3.82 12.04 -1.69
CA PRO A 96 -3.99 12.38 -3.10
C PRO A 96 -3.66 11.19 -4.01
N VAL A 97 -4.54 10.91 -4.96
CA VAL A 97 -4.35 9.83 -5.95
C VAL A 97 -3.27 10.22 -6.95
N CYS A 98 -2.47 9.25 -7.38
CA CYS A 98 -1.35 9.44 -8.33
C CYS A 98 -0.36 10.52 -7.91
N ALA A 99 -0.05 10.60 -6.62
CA ALA A 99 0.85 11.60 -6.04
C ALA A 99 2.23 11.04 -5.59
N GLY A 100 2.53 9.77 -5.88
CA GLY A 100 3.76 9.12 -5.39
C GLY A 100 3.76 8.80 -3.89
N LEU A 101 2.62 8.96 -3.22
CA LEU A 101 2.44 8.80 -1.76
C LEU A 101 1.99 7.39 -1.35
N ALA A 102 1.94 6.45 -2.30
CA ALA A 102 1.52 5.05 -2.14
C ALA A 102 0.13 4.87 -1.52
N GLY A 103 -0.85 5.78 -1.73
CA GLY A 103 -2.17 5.72 -1.11
C GLY A 103 -2.88 4.37 -1.30
N GLY A 104 -2.94 3.84 -2.52
CA GLY A 104 -3.56 2.54 -2.78
C GLY A 104 -2.83 1.37 -2.11
N SER A 105 -1.49 1.42 -2.05
CA SER A 105 -0.67 0.40 -1.35
C SER A 105 -0.84 0.48 0.16
N ALA A 106 -0.99 1.69 0.70
CA ALA A 106 -1.31 1.91 2.10
C ALA A 106 -2.69 1.34 2.46
N ASP A 107 -3.70 1.55 1.60
CA ASP A 107 -5.03 0.97 1.76
C ASP A 107 -4.97 -0.57 1.79
N ALA A 108 -4.25 -1.16 0.82
CA ALA A 108 -4.03 -2.61 0.76
C ALA A 108 -3.37 -3.15 2.04
N ALA A 109 -2.30 -2.50 2.51
CA ALA A 109 -1.62 -2.88 3.74
C ALA A 109 -2.52 -2.75 4.98
N ALA A 110 -3.34 -1.71 5.06
CA ALA A 110 -4.31 -1.54 6.14
C ALA A 110 -5.37 -2.65 6.12
N VAL A 111 -5.83 -3.07 4.94
CA VAL A 111 -6.74 -4.21 4.78
C VAL A 111 -6.07 -5.50 5.24
N LEU A 112 -4.82 -5.79 4.83
CA LEU A 112 -4.09 -6.99 5.26
C LEU A 112 -3.97 -7.06 6.79
N ARG A 113 -3.50 -5.99 7.43
CA ARG A 113 -3.39 -5.91 8.90
C ARG A 113 -4.75 -6.00 9.58
N GLY A 114 -5.74 -5.30 9.03
CA GLY A 114 -7.10 -5.26 9.57
C GLY A 114 -7.79 -6.62 9.54
N LEU A 115 -7.72 -7.32 8.42
CA LEU A 115 -8.30 -8.65 8.27
C LEU A 115 -7.55 -9.70 9.09
N ASN A 116 -6.22 -9.63 9.14
CA ASN A 116 -5.43 -10.49 10.01
C ASN A 116 -5.93 -10.42 11.47
N ARG A 117 -6.26 -9.22 11.94
CA ARG A 117 -6.81 -8.99 13.28
C ARG A 117 -8.28 -9.42 13.39
N LEU A 118 -9.15 -9.01 12.44
CA LEU A 118 -10.58 -9.30 12.46
C LEU A 118 -10.89 -10.79 12.40
N LEU A 119 -10.13 -11.52 11.58
CA LEU A 119 -10.32 -12.96 11.36
C LEU A 119 -9.46 -13.82 12.32
N GLY A 120 -8.65 -13.18 13.20
CA GLY A 120 -7.82 -13.90 14.17
C GLY A 120 -6.77 -14.80 13.54
N LEU A 121 -6.22 -14.43 12.35
CA LEU A 121 -5.32 -15.31 11.59
C LEU A 121 -3.94 -15.46 12.24
N GLY A 122 -3.51 -14.51 13.07
CA GLY A 122 -2.24 -14.56 13.79
C GLY A 122 -1.00 -14.54 12.88
N LEU A 123 -1.13 -14.03 11.64
CA LEU A 123 -0.01 -13.96 10.70
C LEU A 123 1.03 -12.94 11.18
N PRO A 124 2.33 -13.29 11.14
CA PRO A 124 3.40 -12.36 11.46
C PRO A 124 3.55 -11.30 10.35
N PRO A 125 4.18 -10.14 10.65
CA PRO A 125 4.35 -9.05 9.68
C PRO A 125 4.99 -9.51 8.37
N GLU A 126 6.01 -10.33 8.43
CA GLU A 126 6.76 -10.83 7.25
C GLU A 126 5.85 -11.63 6.30
N ARG A 127 4.86 -12.34 6.85
CA ARG A 127 3.88 -13.06 6.03
C ARG A 127 2.91 -12.11 5.35
N LEU A 128 2.48 -11.04 6.04
CA LEU A 128 1.64 -10.01 5.45
C LEU A 128 2.40 -9.23 4.36
N GLU A 129 3.69 -8.94 4.56
CA GLU A 129 4.57 -8.33 3.57
C GLU A 129 4.68 -9.21 2.31
N ALA A 130 4.90 -10.51 2.48
CA ALA A 130 4.98 -11.47 1.38
C ALA A 130 3.68 -11.56 0.57
N ILE A 131 2.52 -11.52 1.23
CA ILE A 131 1.20 -11.42 0.57
C ILE A 131 1.08 -10.07 -0.15
N GLY A 132 1.47 -9.00 0.52
CA GLY A 132 1.42 -7.64 0.00
C GLY A 132 2.28 -7.43 -1.26
N ALA A 133 3.45 -8.05 -1.33
CA ALA A 133 4.34 -8.00 -2.50
C ALA A 133 3.69 -8.53 -3.79
N ARG A 134 2.69 -9.40 -3.66
CA ARG A 134 1.91 -9.93 -4.80
C ARG A 134 0.74 -9.01 -5.20
N VAL A 135 0.46 -7.98 -4.41
CA VAL A 135 -0.57 -6.99 -4.66
C VAL A 135 0.04 -5.72 -5.26
N GLY A 136 1.18 -5.28 -4.73
CA GLY A 136 1.87 -4.10 -5.22
C GLY A 136 3.23 -3.90 -4.55
N SER A 137 4.17 -3.27 -5.26
CA SER A 137 5.57 -3.12 -4.83
C SER A 137 5.73 -2.33 -3.53
N ASP A 138 4.89 -1.31 -3.29
CA ASP A 138 4.95 -0.50 -2.07
C ASP A 138 4.17 -1.11 -0.90
N VAL A 139 3.38 -2.19 -1.11
CA VAL A 139 2.53 -2.78 -0.05
C VAL A 139 3.35 -3.36 1.09
N PRO A 140 4.48 -4.09 0.86
CA PRO A 140 5.33 -4.58 1.94
C PRO A 140 5.80 -3.45 2.86
N TYR A 141 6.31 -2.36 2.29
CA TYR A 141 6.71 -1.19 3.09
C TYR A 141 5.52 -0.60 3.87
N CYS A 142 4.34 -0.49 3.26
CA CYS A 142 3.14 0.01 3.95
C CYS A 142 2.67 -0.94 5.07
N VAL A 143 3.01 -2.22 5.02
CA VAL A 143 2.81 -3.18 6.13
C VAL A 143 3.82 -2.91 7.25
N LEU A 144 5.11 -2.76 6.91
CA LEU A 144 6.20 -2.50 7.84
C LEU A 144 6.05 -1.12 8.53
N GLY A 145 5.93 -0.07 7.73
CA GLY A 145 5.86 1.32 8.19
C GLY A 145 7.17 1.88 8.74
N GLY A 146 7.11 3.08 9.33
CA GLY A 146 8.26 3.74 9.95
C GLY A 146 9.25 4.33 8.96
N THR A 147 10.56 4.22 9.27
CA THR A 147 11.67 4.58 8.39
C THR A 147 12.34 3.30 7.91
N ALA A 148 12.52 3.12 6.61
CA ALA A 148 13.18 1.95 6.06
C ALA A 148 14.03 2.28 4.84
N LEU A 149 15.16 1.57 4.69
CA LEU A 149 15.85 1.44 3.41
C LEU A 149 15.10 0.41 2.58
N ALA A 150 14.74 0.77 1.36
CA ALA A 150 14.11 -0.12 0.39
C ALA A 150 15.04 -0.27 -0.82
N GLU A 151 15.34 -1.51 -1.19
CA GLU A 151 16.21 -1.89 -2.30
C GLU A 151 15.46 -2.84 -3.25
N GLY A 152 16.10 -3.24 -4.35
CA GLY A 152 15.42 -3.99 -5.39
C GLY A 152 14.47 -3.09 -6.18
N ARG A 153 13.22 -3.51 -6.32
CA ARG A 153 12.14 -2.68 -6.87
C ARG A 153 11.40 -1.89 -5.78
N GLY A 154 11.91 -1.95 -4.52
CA GLY A 154 11.31 -1.41 -3.30
C GLY A 154 10.78 -2.47 -2.33
N GLU A 155 10.98 -3.76 -2.63
CA GLU A 155 10.49 -4.88 -1.83
C GLU A 155 11.48 -5.42 -0.80
N VAL A 156 12.77 -5.14 -0.95
CA VAL A 156 13.79 -5.55 0.03
C VAL A 156 13.91 -4.45 1.08
N LEU A 157 13.37 -4.71 2.26
CA LEU A 157 13.21 -3.71 3.30
C LEU A 157 14.17 -3.96 4.46
N THR A 158 14.90 -2.90 4.85
CA THR A 158 15.72 -2.87 6.06
C THR A 158 15.21 -1.73 6.95
N PRO A 159 14.65 -2.03 8.14
CA PRO A 159 14.23 -1.00 9.08
C PRO A 159 15.40 -0.09 9.47
N LEU A 160 15.15 1.20 9.53
CA LEU A 160 16.10 2.22 9.96
C LEU A 160 15.66 2.86 11.28
N PRO A 161 16.56 3.52 12.01
CA PRO A 161 16.20 4.32 13.16
C PRO A 161 15.12 5.35 12.81
N ALA A 162 14.16 5.53 13.71
CA ALA A 162 13.08 6.48 13.52
C ALA A 162 13.63 7.91 13.35
N LEU A 163 13.06 8.65 12.40
CA LEU A 163 13.37 10.07 12.26
C LEU A 163 12.92 10.86 13.50
N PRO A 164 13.65 11.90 13.87
CA PRO A 164 13.16 12.88 14.81
C PRO A 164 11.80 13.45 14.35
N ARG A 165 10.96 13.83 15.33
CA ARG A 165 9.67 14.44 15.00
C ARG A 165 9.89 15.72 14.20
N CYS A 166 9.34 15.76 12.98
CA CYS A 166 9.45 16.90 12.07
C CYS A 166 8.14 17.10 11.32
N HIS A 167 8.02 18.22 10.62
CA HIS A 167 6.91 18.53 9.73
C HIS A 167 7.37 18.44 8.28
N ALA A 168 6.54 17.84 7.42
CA ALA A 168 6.75 17.81 5.98
C ALA A 168 5.65 18.60 5.28
N VAL A 169 6.02 19.47 4.33
CA VAL A 169 5.08 20.16 3.44
C VAL A 169 5.06 19.42 2.12
N LEU A 170 3.86 19.00 1.70
CA LEU A 170 3.66 18.29 0.44
C LEU A 170 3.09 19.25 -0.60
N CYS A 171 3.76 19.39 -1.74
CA CYS A 171 3.27 20.16 -2.88
C CYS A 171 3.06 19.21 -4.07
N LYS A 172 1.80 18.95 -4.42
CA LYS A 172 1.43 18.17 -5.59
C LYS A 172 0.90 19.09 -6.68
N PRO A 173 1.55 19.15 -7.86
CA PRO A 173 1.03 19.87 -9.01
C PRO A 173 -0.32 19.30 -9.48
N ALA A 174 -1.10 20.12 -10.21
CA ALA A 174 -2.40 19.69 -10.73
C ALA A 174 -2.31 18.58 -11.80
N PHE A 175 -1.17 18.47 -12.49
CA PHE A 175 -0.93 17.41 -13.47
C PHE A 175 -0.47 16.11 -12.80
N SER A 176 -0.74 14.98 -13.46
CA SER A 176 -0.27 13.66 -13.06
C SER A 176 0.92 13.24 -13.93
N ILE A 177 1.85 12.49 -13.36
CA ILE A 177 2.96 11.87 -14.08
C ILE A 177 2.78 10.36 -14.01
N SER A 178 2.85 9.70 -15.16
CA SER A 178 2.84 8.25 -15.26
C SER A 178 4.20 7.71 -14.82
N THR A 179 4.22 6.80 -13.84
CA THR A 179 5.45 6.16 -13.38
C THR A 179 6.21 5.45 -14.51
N PRO A 180 5.57 4.66 -15.40
CA PRO A 180 6.25 4.06 -16.55
C PRO A 180 6.90 5.08 -17.48
N GLU A 181 6.22 6.20 -17.78
CA GLU A 181 6.79 7.26 -18.63
C GLU A 181 7.99 7.93 -17.97
N LEU A 182 7.94 8.12 -16.65
CA LEU A 182 9.07 8.69 -15.92
C LEU A 182 10.31 7.80 -15.99
N PHE A 183 10.15 6.49 -15.75
CA PHE A 183 11.26 5.54 -15.86
C PHE A 183 11.82 5.42 -17.27
N ALA A 184 10.96 5.43 -18.31
CA ALA A 184 11.40 5.42 -19.69
C ALA A 184 12.26 6.66 -20.04
N ARG A 185 12.02 7.80 -19.38
CA ARG A 185 12.86 9.01 -19.56
C ARG A 185 14.19 8.89 -18.84
N VAL A 186 14.25 8.23 -17.69
CA VAL A 186 15.50 7.99 -16.95
C VAL A 186 16.46 7.15 -17.79
N ASP A 187 15.97 6.15 -18.52
CA ASP A 187 16.78 5.32 -19.42
C ASP A 187 17.44 6.13 -20.55
N GLY A 188 16.87 7.25 -20.94
CA GLY A 188 17.39 8.12 -21.99
C GLY A 188 18.41 9.17 -21.53
N VAL A 189 18.69 9.27 -20.22
CA VAL A 189 19.56 10.30 -19.63
C VAL A 189 20.90 9.72 -19.16
N LYS A 190 21.10 8.40 -19.26
CA LYS A 190 22.36 7.71 -18.93
C LYS A 190 23.33 7.70 -20.08
#